data_2f8d09f5f134d0044f099015360f1769
#
_entry.id   2f8d09f5f134d0044f099015360f1769
#
_cell.length_a   1.000
_cell.length_b   1.000
_cell.length_c   1.000
_cell.angle_alpha   90.00
_cell.angle_beta   90.00
_cell.angle_gamma   90.00
#
_symmetry.space_group_name_H-M   'P 1'
#
loop_
_entity.id
_entity.type
_entity.pdbx_description
1 polymer ?
#
loop_
_entity_poly.entity_id
_entity_poly.type
_entity_poly.pdbx_seq_one_letter_code
_entity_poly.pdbx_strand_id
1 'polypeptide(L)'
;SSYDSRTIPYRRGDIVDRNGTYLATSEKVYSLILDPNQINQDKENYLEPTVSALCEVFGYDRADILATISANENSYYVPYEKQISADKKEEFETKKKELNDAYAKSKEDSGKKIKGVWFEDEYRRFYPYNTLACNVVGFSYDNGKQGSGGIEQYYNDQLTGTNGREYGYLDDEANMEKVIKS
;
A
#
# COMPACT_ATOMS: atom_id res chain seq x y z
N SER A 1 3.56 -15.14 18.60
CA SER A 1 3.37 -14.62 17.33
C SER A 1 4.30 -13.47 17.03
N SER A 2 5.29 -13.74 16.31
CA SER A 2 6.34 -12.79 16.00
C SER A 2 6.24 -12.41 14.54
N TYR A 3 5.66 -11.27 14.29
CA TYR A 3 5.65 -10.64 12.99
C TYR A 3 6.50 -9.40 12.94
N ASP A 4 7.64 -9.41 13.58
CA ASP A 4 8.38 -8.20 13.87
C ASP A 4 9.48 -7.87 12.87
N SER A 5 9.49 -8.49 11.70
CA SER A 5 10.45 -8.11 10.67
C SER A 5 9.76 -7.52 9.44
N ARG A 6 8.87 -6.55 9.64
CA ARG A 6 8.40 -5.73 8.54
C ARG A 6 9.48 -4.75 8.16
N THR A 7 10.00 -4.92 6.95
CA THR A 7 10.73 -3.83 6.32
C THR A 7 9.71 -2.73 6.04
N ILE A 8 9.76 -1.64 6.79
CA ILE A 8 8.97 -0.46 6.49
C ILE A 8 9.53 0.09 5.17
N PRO A 9 8.74 0.15 4.08
CA PRO A 9 9.24 0.67 2.83
C PRO A 9 9.59 2.15 2.99
N TYR A 10 10.76 2.55 2.51
CA TYR A 10 11.14 3.94 2.49
C TYR A 10 10.33 4.69 1.45
N ARG A 11 9.87 5.90 1.81
CA ARG A 11 9.27 6.80 0.87
C ARG A 11 10.37 7.46 0.03
N ARG A 12 10.36 7.21 -1.29
CA ARG A 12 11.27 7.88 -2.22
C ARG A 12 10.97 9.37 -2.25
N GLY A 13 12.02 10.21 -2.23
CA GLY A 13 11.92 11.65 -2.18
C GLY A 13 11.19 12.24 -3.39
N ASP A 14 10.55 13.40 -3.18
CA ASP A 14 9.87 14.13 -4.23
C ASP A 14 10.89 14.84 -5.15
N ILE A 15 10.55 15.00 -6.42
CA ILE A 15 11.27 15.82 -7.37
C ILE A 15 10.36 17.02 -7.71
N VAL A 16 10.83 18.22 -7.44
CA VAL A 16 10.09 19.44 -7.70
C VAL A 16 10.94 20.40 -8.55
N ASP A 17 10.28 21.20 -9.39
CA ASP A 17 10.96 22.25 -10.13
C ASP A 17 11.20 23.48 -9.23
N ARG A 18 11.85 24.52 -9.78
CA ARG A 18 12.17 25.77 -9.06
C ARG A 18 10.92 26.51 -8.54
N ASN A 19 9.77 26.29 -9.17
CA ASN A 19 8.50 26.91 -8.79
C ASN A 19 7.74 26.10 -7.74
N GLY A 20 8.31 24.98 -7.27
CA GLY A 20 7.66 24.09 -6.34
C GLY A 20 6.66 23.11 -6.97
N THR A 21 6.65 23.02 -8.29
CA THR A 21 5.79 22.07 -9.00
C THR A 21 6.35 20.66 -8.87
N TYR A 22 5.51 19.73 -8.45
CA TYR A 22 5.91 18.33 -8.28
C TYR A 22 6.02 17.62 -9.62
N LEU A 23 7.22 17.15 -9.96
CA LEU A 23 7.50 16.38 -11.17
C LEU A 23 7.47 14.89 -10.92
N ALA A 24 7.82 14.47 -9.72
CA ALA A 24 7.69 13.09 -9.23
C ALA A 24 7.41 13.10 -7.75
N THR A 25 6.52 12.24 -7.32
CA THR A 25 6.19 12.08 -5.90
C THR A 25 5.87 10.62 -5.59
N SER A 26 5.86 10.27 -4.33
CA SER A 26 5.49 8.94 -3.89
C SER A 26 4.17 9.01 -3.12
N GLU A 27 3.21 8.26 -3.58
CA GLU A 27 1.90 8.12 -2.95
C GLU A 27 1.89 6.87 -2.10
N LYS A 28 1.41 6.99 -0.87
CA LYS A 28 1.23 5.84 0.00
C LYS A 28 0.03 5.02 -0.45
N VAL A 29 0.28 3.74 -0.72
CA VAL A 29 -0.73 2.74 -1.06
C VAL A 29 -0.55 1.52 -0.16
N TYR A 30 -1.43 0.56 -0.27
CA TYR A 30 -1.43 -0.60 0.62
C TYR A 30 -1.55 -1.89 -0.17
N SER A 31 -0.92 -2.95 0.33
CA SER A 31 -1.21 -4.32 -0.09
C SER A 31 -2.17 -4.94 0.90
N LEU A 32 -3.23 -5.55 0.39
CA LEU A 32 -4.15 -6.34 1.21
C LEU A 32 -3.55 -7.72 1.43
N ILE A 33 -3.36 -8.05 2.69
CA ILE A 33 -2.79 -9.32 3.14
C ILE A 33 -3.87 -10.14 3.82
N LEU A 34 -3.98 -11.39 3.40
CA LEU A 34 -4.81 -12.37 4.08
C LEU A 34 -3.97 -13.21 5.04
N ASP A 35 -4.57 -13.52 6.18
CA ASP A 35 -4.05 -14.45 7.17
C ASP A 35 -5.03 -15.62 7.32
N PRO A 36 -4.97 -16.61 6.41
CA PRO A 36 -5.89 -17.75 6.46
C PRO A 36 -5.79 -18.56 7.75
N ASN A 37 -4.60 -18.64 8.34
CA ASN A 37 -4.43 -19.33 9.61
C ASN A 37 -5.31 -18.73 10.70
N GLN A 38 -5.36 -17.40 10.80
CA GLN A 38 -6.20 -16.72 11.78
C GLN A 38 -7.69 -16.94 11.50
N ILE A 39 -8.12 -16.91 10.24
CA ILE A 39 -9.51 -17.19 9.84
C ILE A 39 -9.90 -18.61 10.22
N ASN A 40 -9.00 -19.57 10.00
CA ASN A 40 -9.28 -20.98 10.24
C ASN A 40 -9.22 -21.39 11.72
N GLN A 41 -8.79 -20.52 12.61
CA GLN A 41 -8.87 -20.77 14.07
C GLN A 41 -10.32 -20.91 14.55
N ASP A 42 -11.23 -20.20 13.91
CA ASP A 42 -12.67 -20.36 14.12
C ASP A 42 -13.39 -20.06 12.79
N LYS A 43 -13.23 -20.97 11.86
CA LYS A 43 -13.75 -20.85 10.50
C LYS A 43 -15.26 -20.59 10.47
N GLU A 44 -16.00 -21.25 11.34
CA GLU A 44 -17.46 -21.11 11.43
C GLU A 44 -17.88 -19.64 11.72
N ASN A 45 -17.14 -18.97 12.57
CA ASN A 45 -17.45 -17.58 12.96
C ASN A 45 -16.71 -16.52 12.16
N TYR A 46 -15.55 -16.83 11.57
CA TYR A 46 -14.71 -15.81 10.95
C TYR A 46 -14.74 -15.82 9.42
N LEU A 47 -14.94 -16.96 8.76
CA LEU A 47 -14.80 -17.02 7.30
C LEU A 47 -15.85 -16.20 6.58
N GLU A 48 -17.12 -16.46 6.84
CA GLU A 48 -18.22 -15.81 6.13
C GLU A 48 -18.27 -14.29 6.35
N PRO A 49 -18.18 -13.76 7.57
CA PRO A 49 -18.14 -12.32 7.77
C PRO A 49 -16.97 -11.65 7.06
N THR A 50 -15.80 -12.26 7.10
CA THR A 50 -14.58 -11.71 6.50
C THR A 50 -14.68 -11.69 4.98
N VAL A 51 -15.07 -12.80 4.37
CA VAL A 51 -15.21 -12.88 2.91
C VAL A 51 -16.31 -11.95 2.41
N SER A 52 -17.44 -11.88 3.08
CA SER A 52 -18.53 -10.98 2.71
C SER A 52 -18.12 -9.52 2.75
N ALA A 53 -17.41 -9.08 3.79
CA ALA A 53 -16.92 -7.72 3.89
C ALA A 53 -15.90 -7.39 2.79
N LEU A 54 -14.99 -8.30 2.49
CA LEU A 54 -14.01 -8.12 1.42
C LEU A 54 -14.67 -8.01 0.04
N CYS A 55 -15.63 -8.86 -0.26
CA CYS A 55 -16.36 -8.82 -1.52
C CYS A 55 -17.17 -7.53 -1.65
N GLU A 56 -17.80 -7.07 -0.58
CA GLU A 56 -18.63 -5.87 -0.60
C GLU A 56 -17.79 -4.60 -0.80
N VAL A 57 -16.66 -4.47 -0.11
CA VAL A 57 -15.82 -3.27 -0.20
C VAL A 57 -14.99 -3.26 -1.47
N PHE A 58 -14.35 -4.38 -1.82
CA PHE A 58 -13.39 -4.44 -2.92
C PHE A 58 -13.95 -5.01 -4.22
N GLY A 59 -15.15 -5.60 -4.19
CA GLY A 59 -15.72 -6.22 -5.37
C GLY A 59 -15.05 -7.52 -5.80
N TYR A 60 -14.38 -8.21 -4.90
CA TYR A 60 -13.71 -9.47 -5.21
C TYR A 60 -14.68 -10.57 -5.59
N ASP A 61 -14.22 -11.47 -6.45
CA ASP A 61 -14.91 -12.72 -6.74
C ASP A 61 -14.89 -13.62 -5.51
N ARG A 62 -16.08 -13.98 -5.02
CA ARG A 62 -16.23 -14.78 -3.80
C ARG A 62 -15.56 -16.14 -3.93
N ALA A 63 -15.73 -16.80 -5.08
CA ALA A 63 -15.13 -18.12 -5.31
C ALA A 63 -13.61 -18.05 -5.31
N ASP A 64 -13.04 -16.99 -5.88
CA ASP A 64 -11.60 -16.81 -5.93
C ASP A 64 -11.00 -16.61 -4.53
N ILE A 65 -11.60 -15.71 -3.74
CA ILE A 65 -11.08 -15.46 -2.39
C ILE A 65 -11.24 -16.68 -1.47
N LEU A 66 -12.34 -17.42 -1.58
CA LEU A 66 -12.53 -18.65 -0.84
C LEU A 66 -11.49 -19.72 -1.23
N ALA A 67 -11.22 -19.85 -2.54
CA ALA A 67 -10.20 -20.77 -3.03
C ALA A 67 -8.80 -20.40 -2.53
N THR A 68 -8.49 -19.10 -2.51
CA THR A 68 -7.20 -18.61 -1.99
C THR A 68 -7.03 -18.93 -0.51
N ILE A 69 -8.04 -18.69 0.30
CA ILE A 69 -8.01 -19.01 1.73
C ILE A 69 -7.88 -20.52 1.95
N SER A 70 -8.63 -21.31 1.22
CA SER A 70 -8.60 -22.77 1.31
C SER A 70 -7.25 -23.36 0.90
N ALA A 71 -6.63 -22.81 -0.15
CA ALA A 71 -5.33 -23.27 -0.64
C ALA A 71 -4.17 -22.91 0.30
N ASN A 72 -4.37 -22.00 1.25
CA ASN A 72 -3.32 -21.45 2.11
C ASN A 72 -3.68 -21.52 3.60
N GLU A 73 -4.36 -22.55 4.03
CA GLU A 73 -4.95 -22.67 5.37
C GLU A 73 -4.00 -22.38 6.53
N ASN A 74 -2.73 -22.73 6.38
CA ASN A 74 -1.73 -22.58 7.45
C ASN A 74 -0.86 -21.33 7.26
N SER A 75 -1.12 -20.52 6.23
CA SER A 75 -0.34 -19.32 5.96
C SER A 75 -0.83 -18.14 6.79
N TYR A 76 0.12 -17.37 7.28
CA TYR A 76 -0.11 -16.10 7.98
C TYR A 76 0.03 -14.91 7.06
N TYR A 77 0.54 -15.12 5.86
CA TYR A 77 0.87 -14.03 4.94
C TYR A 77 0.56 -14.44 3.50
N VAL A 78 -0.56 -13.98 2.99
CA VAL A 78 -0.97 -14.18 1.60
C VAL A 78 -1.29 -12.83 1.00
N PRO A 79 -0.37 -12.21 0.25
CA PRO A 79 -0.67 -10.98 -0.50
C PRO A 79 -1.76 -11.27 -1.53
N TYR A 80 -2.87 -10.54 -1.45
CA TYR A 80 -4.02 -10.76 -2.32
C TYR A 80 -4.17 -9.70 -3.38
N GLU A 81 -4.06 -8.42 -3.01
CA GLU A 81 -4.11 -7.31 -3.94
C GLU A 81 -3.13 -6.22 -3.53
N LYS A 82 -2.46 -5.65 -4.53
CA LYS A 82 -1.53 -4.53 -4.34
C LYS A 82 -2.17 -3.21 -4.72
N GLN A 83 -1.52 -2.10 -4.35
CA GLN A 83 -1.90 -0.74 -4.72
C GLN A 83 -3.33 -0.35 -4.32
N ILE A 84 -3.75 -0.78 -3.16
CA ILE A 84 -5.01 -0.36 -2.57
C ILE A 84 -4.86 1.07 -2.05
N SER A 85 -5.82 1.93 -2.39
CA SER A 85 -5.83 3.32 -1.94
C SER A 85 -6.11 3.43 -0.44
N ALA A 86 -5.66 4.55 0.16
CA ALA A 86 -5.97 4.86 1.54
C ALA A 86 -7.49 4.93 1.80
N ASP A 87 -8.26 5.44 0.83
CA ASP A 87 -9.72 5.54 0.94
C ASP A 87 -10.39 4.17 1.00
N LYS A 88 -9.94 3.23 0.16
CA LYS A 88 -10.48 1.86 0.18
C LYS A 88 -10.11 1.11 1.45
N LYS A 89 -8.88 1.30 1.92
CA LYS A 89 -8.46 0.74 3.21
C LYS A 89 -9.35 1.25 4.34
N GLU A 90 -9.57 2.57 4.40
CA GLU A 90 -10.43 3.19 5.42
C GLU A 90 -11.87 2.69 5.34
N GLU A 91 -12.42 2.57 4.13
CA GLU A 91 -13.76 2.00 3.92
C GLU A 91 -13.88 0.60 4.52
N PHE A 92 -12.90 -0.26 4.29
CA PHE A 92 -12.87 -1.60 4.86
C PHE A 92 -12.73 -1.58 6.39
N GLU A 93 -11.81 -0.78 6.92
CA GLU A 93 -11.58 -0.68 8.37
C GLU A 93 -12.83 -0.17 9.10
N THR A 94 -13.52 0.80 8.52
CA THR A 94 -14.78 1.32 9.05
C THR A 94 -15.86 0.24 9.06
N LYS A 95 -16.01 -0.47 7.95
CA LYS A 95 -16.98 -1.56 7.84
C LYS A 95 -16.69 -2.68 8.83
N LYS A 96 -15.43 -3.08 8.95
CA LYS A 96 -14.97 -4.08 9.91
C LYS A 96 -15.34 -3.68 11.33
N LYS A 97 -15.04 -2.44 11.71
CA LYS A 97 -15.36 -1.95 13.06
C LYS A 97 -16.87 -1.98 13.33
N GLU A 98 -17.65 -1.45 12.40
CA GLU A 98 -19.12 -1.41 12.55
C GLU A 98 -19.72 -2.81 12.68
N LEU A 99 -19.31 -3.72 11.81
CA LEU A 99 -19.83 -5.09 11.84
C LEU A 99 -19.37 -5.85 13.08
N ASN A 100 -18.11 -5.74 13.46
CA ASN A 100 -17.60 -6.40 14.66
C ASN A 100 -18.27 -5.87 15.92
N ASP A 101 -18.54 -4.57 16.00
CA ASP A 101 -19.29 -3.98 17.12
C ASP A 101 -20.75 -4.49 17.15
N ALA A 102 -21.39 -4.60 15.98
CA ALA A 102 -22.75 -5.14 15.88
C ALA A 102 -22.81 -6.62 16.28
N TYR A 103 -21.86 -7.43 15.82
CA TYR A 103 -21.79 -8.85 16.23
C TYR A 103 -21.63 -9.01 17.73
N ALA A 104 -20.76 -8.22 18.35
CA ALA A 104 -20.50 -8.29 19.78
C ALA A 104 -21.75 -7.99 20.64
N LYS A 105 -22.68 -7.21 20.10
CA LYS A 105 -23.95 -6.85 20.78
C LYS A 105 -25.09 -7.81 20.46
N SER A 106 -24.94 -8.67 19.47
CA SER A 106 -25.96 -9.63 19.05
C SER A 106 -25.88 -10.90 19.90
N LYS A 107 -26.99 -11.40 20.36
CA LYS A 107 -27.05 -12.69 21.08
C LYS A 107 -26.76 -13.86 20.16
N GLU A 108 -27.20 -13.79 18.88
CA GLU A 108 -27.07 -14.87 17.92
C GLU A 108 -25.72 -14.88 17.26
N ASP A 109 -25.13 -13.70 17.04
CA ASP A 109 -23.92 -13.51 16.24
C ASP A 109 -22.70 -13.10 17.06
N SER A 110 -22.76 -13.23 18.38
CA SER A 110 -21.71 -12.74 19.28
C SER A 110 -20.32 -13.36 19.06
N GLY A 111 -20.28 -14.55 18.47
CA GLY A 111 -19.02 -15.20 18.10
C GLY A 111 -18.46 -14.79 16.76
N LYS A 112 -19.27 -14.16 15.91
CA LYS A 112 -18.83 -13.74 14.56
C LYS A 112 -17.86 -12.57 14.63
N LYS A 113 -16.87 -12.61 13.76
CA LYS A 113 -15.88 -11.53 13.68
C LYS A 113 -15.20 -11.52 12.32
N ILE A 114 -14.95 -10.33 11.81
CA ILE A 114 -14.06 -10.11 10.67
C ILE A 114 -12.63 -10.17 11.21
N LYS A 115 -11.85 -11.13 10.75
CA LYS A 115 -10.46 -11.35 11.14
C LYS A 115 -9.60 -11.81 9.97
N GLY A 116 -8.29 -11.75 10.13
CA GLY A 116 -7.36 -12.29 9.18
C GLY A 116 -7.16 -11.43 7.94
N VAL A 117 -7.40 -10.14 8.05
CA VAL A 117 -7.12 -9.16 6.99
C VAL A 117 -6.32 -8.01 7.58
N TRP A 118 -5.24 -7.67 6.93
CA TRP A 118 -4.46 -6.51 7.31
C TRP A 118 -3.81 -5.86 6.08
N PHE A 119 -3.23 -4.69 6.25
CA PHE A 119 -2.68 -3.91 5.15
C PHE A 119 -1.21 -3.62 5.40
N GLU A 120 -0.40 -3.89 4.40
CA GLU A 120 1.02 -3.60 4.38
C GLU A 120 1.25 -2.29 3.63
N ASP A 121 2.04 -1.39 4.21
CA ASP A 121 2.35 -0.11 3.60
C ASP A 121 3.23 -0.29 2.38
N GLU A 122 2.91 0.41 1.30
CA GLU A 122 3.70 0.50 0.08
C GLU A 122 3.70 1.93 -0.44
N TYR A 123 4.63 2.24 -1.33
CA TYR A 123 4.65 3.51 -2.04
C TYR A 123 4.60 3.28 -3.53
N ARG A 124 3.79 4.09 -4.22
CA ARG A 124 3.71 4.12 -5.67
C ARG A 124 4.30 5.42 -6.17
N ARG A 125 5.23 5.32 -7.15
CA ARG A 125 5.79 6.50 -7.81
C ARG A 125 4.78 7.09 -8.77
N PHE A 126 4.60 8.39 -8.68
CA PHE A 126 3.62 9.13 -9.46
C PHE A 126 4.27 10.35 -10.12
N TYR A 127 3.94 10.57 -11.39
CA TYR A 127 4.46 11.65 -12.22
C TYR A 127 3.30 12.54 -12.69
N PRO A 128 3.00 13.66 -11.98
CA PRO A 128 1.82 14.47 -12.28
C PRO A 128 1.77 15.06 -13.68
N TYR A 129 2.95 15.29 -14.30
CA TYR A 129 3.07 15.90 -15.63
C TYR A 129 3.47 14.91 -16.73
N ASN A 130 3.30 13.64 -16.49
CA ASN A 130 3.41 12.50 -17.40
C ASN A 130 4.66 12.46 -18.30
N THR A 131 4.48 12.23 -19.63
CA THR A 131 5.54 11.84 -20.56
C THR A 131 6.62 12.90 -20.80
N LEU A 132 6.34 14.20 -20.74
CA LEU A 132 7.36 15.25 -20.92
C LEU A 132 8.32 15.29 -19.73
N ALA A 133 7.80 15.16 -18.52
CA ALA A 133 8.62 15.06 -17.32
C ALA A 133 9.45 13.76 -17.30
N CYS A 134 8.90 12.66 -17.77
CA CYS A 134 9.57 11.35 -17.78
C CYS A 134 10.85 11.32 -18.63
N ASN A 135 10.92 12.10 -19.71
CA ASN A 135 12.14 12.18 -20.53
C ASN A 135 13.33 12.76 -19.76
N VAL A 136 13.07 13.69 -18.83
CA VAL A 136 14.09 14.35 -18.01
C VAL A 136 14.23 13.68 -16.66
N VAL A 137 13.11 13.37 -16.02
CA VAL A 137 13.05 12.82 -14.67
C VAL A 137 13.40 11.34 -14.64
N GLY A 138 13.03 10.59 -15.68
CA GLY A 138 13.17 9.13 -15.70
C GLY A 138 12.04 8.45 -14.90
N PHE A 139 12.25 7.19 -14.59
CA PHE A 139 11.29 6.38 -13.86
C PHE A 139 11.92 5.72 -12.64
N SER A 140 11.12 5.39 -11.67
CA SER A 140 11.51 4.48 -10.60
C SER A 140 10.91 3.09 -10.83
N TYR A 141 11.55 2.08 -10.31
CA TYR A 141 11.07 0.71 -10.33
C TYR A 141 11.27 0.06 -8.95
N ASP A 142 10.76 -1.15 -8.78
CA ASP A 142 10.76 -1.86 -7.50
C ASP A 142 10.12 -1.02 -6.37
N ASN A 143 8.89 -0.55 -6.64
CA ASN A 143 8.09 0.29 -5.71
C ASN A 143 8.84 1.54 -5.22
N GLY A 144 9.59 2.18 -6.11
CA GLY A 144 10.32 3.40 -5.80
C GLY A 144 11.65 3.19 -5.10
N LYS A 145 12.18 1.96 -5.07
CA LYS A 145 13.48 1.68 -4.48
C LYS A 145 14.65 2.05 -5.39
N GLN A 146 14.42 2.06 -6.69
CA GLN A 146 15.46 2.33 -7.69
C GLN A 146 14.97 3.30 -8.76
N GLY A 147 15.86 4.13 -9.27
CA GLY A 147 15.60 5.04 -10.38
C GLY A 147 16.20 4.53 -11.68
N SER A 148 15.53 4.79 -12.80
CA SER A 148 15.98 4.45 -14.15
C SER A 148 15.90 5.67 -15.05
N GLY A 149 17.03 6.06 -15.61
CA GLY A 149 17.15 7.22 -16.49
C GLY A 149 16.97 8.57 -15.78
N GLY A 150 17.45 9.65 -16.40
CA GLY A 150 17.24 11.03 -15.96
C GLY A 150 17.60 11.31 -14.51
N ILE A 151 16.85 12.19 -13.90
CA ILE A 151 17.04 12.64 -12.52
C ILE A 151 16.79 11.50 -11.52
N GLU A 152 15.84 10.65 -11.78
CA GLU A 152 15.53 9.51 -10.90
C GLU A 152 16.76 8.59 -10.74
N GLN A 153 17.52 8.35 -11.81
CA GLN A 153 18.73 7.55 -11.75
C GLN A 153 19.90 8.31 -11.15
N TYR A 154 20.12 9.56 -11.59
CA TYR A 154 21.25 10.38 -11.17
C TYR A 154 21.26 10.63 -9.66
N TYR A 155 20.11 10.92 -9.09
CA TYR A 155 19.94 11.17 -7.66
C TYR A 155 19.37 9.98 -6.89
N ASN A 156 19.51 8.78 -7.41
CA ASN A 156 18.90 7.59 -6.83
C ASN A 156 19.27 7.41 -5.35
N ASP A 157 20.53 7.55 -4.99
CA ASP A 157 21.00 7.35 -3.60
C ASP A 157 20.39 8.39 -2.66
N GLN A 158 20.26 9.63 -3.11
CA GLN A 158 19.65 10.70 -2.31
C GLN A 158 18.15 10.55 -2.18
N LEU A 159 17.47 10.04 -3.23
CA LEU A 159 16.01 9.85 -3.21
C LEU A 159 15.59 8.59 -2.43
N THR A 160 16.42 7.56 -2.41
CA THR A 160 16.18 6.30 -1.69
C THR A 160 16.72 6.30 -0.27
N GLY A 161 17.44 7.33 0.11
CA GLY A 161 18.03 7.41 1.45
C GLY A 161 17.01 7.76 2.52
N THR A 162 17.36 7.50 3.68
CA THR A 162 16.84 7.70 5.01
C THR A 162 16.06 9.00 5.26
N ASN A 163 14.94 8.91 5.92
CA ASN A 163 14.33 9.90 6.84
C ASN A 163 14.37 11.40 6.45
N GLY A 164 14.15 11.76 5.21
CA GLY A 164 14.04 13.16 4.83
C GLY A 164 13.47 13.29 3.43
N ARG A 165 12.82 14.40 3.19
CA ARG A 165 12.42 14.78 1.83
C ARG A 165 13.59 15.48 1.18
N GLU A 166 14.17 14.89 0.14
CA GLU A 166 15.12 15.57 -0.72
C GLU A 166 14.37 16.23 -1.86
N TYR A 167 14.67 17.51 -2.09
CA TYR A 167 14.05 18.28 -3.15
C TYR A 167 15.12 18.65 -4.18
N GLY A 168 14.84 18.37 -5.43
CA GLY A 168 15.62 18.87 -6.55
C GLY A 168 14.78 19.83 -7.38
N TYR A 169 15.41 20.89 -7.87
CA TYR A 169 14.78 21.85 -8.77
C TYR A 169 15.35 21.74 -10.17
N LEU A 170 14.48 21.78 -11.16
CA LEU A 170 14.87 21.91 -12.54
C LEU A 170 14.91 23.39 -12.91
N ASP A 171 16.00 23.83 -13.53
CA ASP A 171 16.06 25.14 -14.16
C ASP A 171 15.50 25.09 -15.59
N ASP A 172 15.49 26.25 -16.28
CA ASP A 172 14.96 26.37 -17.63
C ASP A 172 15.77 25.57 -18.69
N GLU A 173 16.96 25.10 -18.33
CA GLU A 173 17.84 24.29 -19.17
C GLU A 173 17.82 22.80 -18.75
N ALA A 174 16.87 22.43 -17.91
CA ALA A 174 16.74 21.08 -17.31
C ALA A 174 17.94 20.65 -16.45
N ASN A 175 18.70 21.59 -15.92
CA ASN A 175 19.72 21.33 -14.91
C ASN A 175 19.04 21.27 -13.53
N MET A 176 19.52 20.41 -12.68
CA MET A 176 18.98 20.23 -11.35
C MET A 176 19.80 20.95 -10.29
N GLU A 177 19.18 21.88 -9.58
CA GLU A 177 19.73 22.41 -8.35
C GLU A 177 19.21 21.62 -7.16
N LYS A 178 20.12 21.12 -6.35
CA LYS A 178 19.80 20.30 -5.20
C LYS A 178 19.54 21.18 -3.98
N VAL A 179 18.34 21.05 -3.38
CA VAL A 179 18.05 21.59 -2.05
C VAL A 179 17.73 20.44 -1.11
N ILE A 180 18.59 20.24 -0.12
CA ILE A 180 18.37 19.29 0.96
C ILE A 180 17.71 20.04 2.11
N LYS A 181 16.52 19.60 2.52
CA LYS A 181 15.95 20.00 3.81
C LYS A 181 15.95 18.79 4.73
N SER A 182 16.69 18.91 5.80
CA SER A 182 16.66 18.00 6.94
C SER A 182 15.34 18.09 7.71
#